data_2c8881fa884ea72dcfde8225d6186da3
#
_entry.id   2c8881fa884ea72dcfde8225d6186da3
#
_cell.length_a   1.000
_cell.length_b   1.000
_cell.length_c   1.000
_cell.angle_alpha   90.00
_cell.angle_beta   90.00
_cell.angle_gamma   90.00
#
_symmetry.space_group_name_H-M   'P 1'
#
loop_
_entity.id
_entity.type
_entity.pdbx_description
1 polymer ?
#
loop_
_entity_poly.entity_id
_entity_poly.type
_entity_poly.pdbx_seq_one_letter_code
_entity_poly.pdbx_strand_id
1 'polypeptide(L)'
;MNRYFSIAKREVKSSIADNRRLICLMFSLYVISAVLAWIFHAQLLEILNPFLGEIKAEMSREFTMDPALELFINNETAGLTTYFSSVFFGIMSFVSVIVNGMAIGIVGGKVVSMDPFRMSLMFIALIVPHGIFEIPALIFESVAGVL
;
A
#
# COMPACT_ATOMS: atom_id res chain seq x y z
N MET A 1 -13.31 32.15 3.83
CA MET A 1 -13.15 30.69 3.71
C MET A 1 -12.97 30.22 2.26
N ASN A 2 -13.72 30.72 1.28
CA ASN A 2 -13.64 30.29 -0.14
C ASN A 2 -12.29 30.55 -0.85
N ARG A 3 -11.57 31.62 -0.52
CA ARG A 3 -10.33 32.00 -1.22
C ARG A 3 -9.17 31.01 -0.93
N TYR A 4 -8.99 30.62 0.33
CA TYR A 4 -7.94 29.64 0.69
C TYR A 4 -8.22 28.27 0.09
N PHE A 5 -9.48 27.84 0.09
CA PHE A 5 -9.87 26.57 -0.52
C PHE A 5 -9.64 26.55 -2.03
N SER A 6 -9.91 27.65 -2.75
CA SER A 6 -9.66 27.75 -4.18
C SER A 6 -8.18 27.77 -4.52
N ILE A 7 -7.35 28.39 -3.68
CA ILE A 7 -5.88 28.36 -3.83
C ILE A 7 -5.38 26.94 -3.62
N ALA A 8 -5.71 26.29 -2.49
CA ALA A 8 -5.28 24.93 -2.21
C ALA A 8 -5.68 23.94 -3.32
N LYS A 9 -6.93 24.02 -3.80
CA LYS A 9 -7.40 23.19 -4.93
C LYS A 9 -6.59 23.40 -6.20
N ARG A 10 -6.21 24.64 -6.51
CA ARG A 10 -5.40 24.96 -7.69
C ARG A 10 -3.98 24.41 -7.55
N GLU A 11 -3.35 24.59 -6.39
CA GLU A 11 -2.00 24.09 -6.10
C GLU A 11 -1.94 22.54 -6.19
N VAL A 12 -2.91 21.85 -5.58
CA VAL A 12 -3.00 20.38 -5.69
C VAL A 12 -3.17 19.94 -7.14
N LYS A 13 -4.05 20.62 -7.89
CA LYS A 13 -4.27 20.27 -9.31
C LYS A 13 -3.01 20.49 -10.16
N SER A 14 -2.26 21.58 -9.93
CA SER A 14 -1.01 21.83 -10.67
C SER A 14 0.06 20.82 -10.28
N SER A 15 0.24 20.51 -8.99
CA SER A 15 1.19 19.52 -8.53
C SER A 15 0.94 18.13 -9.13
N ILE A 16 -0.33 17.71 -9.23
CA ILE A 16 -0.70 16.45 -9.89
C ILE A 16 -0.38 16.49 -11.38
N ALA A 17 -0.68 17.59 -12.05
CA ALA A 17 -0.43 17.73 -13.49
C ALA A 17 1.07 17.74 -13.82
N ASP A 18 1.86 18.45 -13.01
CA ASP A 18 3.30 18.58 -13.20
C ASP A 18 4.03 17.26 -12.93
N ASN A 19 3.56 16.47 -11.97
CA ASN A 19 4.17 15.21 -11.57
C ASN A 19 3.48 13.96 -12.13
N ARG A 20 2.58 14.11 -13.12
CA ARG A 20 1.78 13.00 -13.68
C ARG A 20 2.59 11.78 -14.14
N ARG A 21 3.81 12.00 -14.66
CA ARG A 21 4.67 10.91 -15.12
C ARG A 21 5.17 10.07 -13.96
N LEU A 22 5.56 10.71 -12.87
CA LEU A 22 6.01 10.03 -11.66
C LEU A 22 4.85 9.30 -10.97
N ILE A 23 3.68 9.92 -10.91
CA ILE A 23 2.44 9.29 -10.41
C ILE A 23 2.11 8.04 -11.22
N CYS A 24 2.13 8.13 -12.55
CA CYS A 24 1.88 6.97 -13.42
C CYS A 24 2.94 5.88 -13.24
N LEU A 25 4.22 6.24 -13.06
CA LEU A 25 5.29 5.30 -12.81
C LEU A 25 5.06 4.54 -11.49
N MET A 26 4.81 5.26 -10.39
CA MET A 26 4.56 4.64 -9.08
C MET A 26 3.33 3.73 -9.12
N PHE A 27 2.23 4.20 -9.71
CA PHE A 27 1.04 3.39 -9.88
C PHE A 27 1.30 2.14 -10.73
N SER A 28 2.06 2.26 -11.81
CA SER A 28 2.42 1.12 -12.65
C SER A 28 3.28 0.11 -11.90
N LEU A 29 4.26 0.55 -11.12
CA LEU A 29 5.09 -0.32 -10.27
C LEU A 29 4.23 -1.06 -9.24
N TYR A 30 3.27 -0.37 -8.61
CA TYR A 30 2.33 -0.99 -7.68
C TYR A 30 1.52 -2.10 -8.35
N VAL A 31 0.91 -1.81 -9.50
CA VAL A 31 0.08 -2.79 -10.22
C VAL A 31 0.91 -3.96 -10.73
N ILE A 32 2.09 -3.70 -11.30
CA ILE A 32 2.98 -4.76 -11.81
C ILE A 32 3.42 -5.67 -10.66
N SER A 33 3.86 -5.10 -9.53
CA SER A 33 4.27 -5.89 -8.37
C SER A 33 3.11 -6.71 -7.79
N ALA A 34 1.89 -6.14 -7.73
CA ALA A 34 0.70 -6.86 -7.30
C ALA A 34 0.35 -8.04 -8.22
N VAL A 35 0.37 -7.82 -9.54
CA VAL A 35 0.09 -8.89 -10.52
C VAL A 35 1.14 -10.00 -10.47
N LEU A 36 2.42 -9.64 -10.43
CA LEU A 36 3.49 -10.64 -10.33
C LEU A 36 3.39 -11.42 -9.02
N ALA A 37 3.16 -10.75 -7.92
CA ALA A 37 3.00 -11.40 -6.62
C ALA A 37 1.73 -12.26 -6.55
N TRP A 38 0.67 -11.90 -7.26
CA TRP A 38 -0.51 -12.74 -7.40
C TRP A 38 -0.21 -14.04 -8.16
N ILE A 39 0.51 -13.94 -9.28
CA ILE A 39 0.88 -15.10 -10.09
C ILE A 39 1.81 -16.04 -9.31
N PHE A 40 2.81 -15.49 -8.62
CA PHE A 40 3.83 -16.23 -7.89
C PHE A 40 3.55 -16.33 -6.38
N HIS A 41 2.30 -16.17 -5.93
CA HIS A 41 1.97 -16.09 -4.50
C HIS A 41 2.41 -17.33 -3.70
N ALA A 42 2.34 -18.52 -4.29
CA ALA A 42 2.72 -19.77 -3.62
C ALA A 42 4.22 -19.80 -3.32
N GLN A 43 5.04 -19.48 -4.31
CA GLN A 43 6.51 -19.42 -4.18
C GLN A 43 6.94 -18.31 -3.21
N LEU A 44 6.31 -17.14 -3.32
CA LEU A 44 6.60 -16.02 -2.43
C LEU A 44 6.22 -16.34 -0.98
N LEU A 45 5.09 -17.01 -0.73
CA LEU A 45 4.72 -17.47 0.60
C LEU A 45 5.70 -18.48 1.17
N GLU A 46 6.22 -19.40 0.36
CA GLU A 46 7.23 -20.36 0.80
C GLU A 46 8.52 -19.66 1.27
N ILE A 47 8.98 -18.66 0.49
CA ILE A 47 10.16 -17.85 0.83
C ILE A 47 9.92 -17.00 2.09
N LEU A 48 8.71 -16.44 2.23
CA LEU A 48 8.38 -15.52 3.34
C LEU A 48 7.95 -16.25 4.62
N ASN A 49 7.58 -17.54 4.55
CA ASN A 49 7.10 -18.30 5.71
C ASN A 49 8.00 -18.22 6.96
N PRO A 50 9.33 -18.30 6.85
CA PRO A 50 10.19 -18.13 8.02
C PRO A 50 10.00 -16.78 8.72
N PHE A 51 9.95 -15.70 7.92
CA PHE A 51 9.76 -14.32 8.42
C PHE A 51 8.33 -14.08 8.94
N LEU A 52 7.32 -14.68 8.29
CA LEU A 52 5.91 -14.58 8.72
C LEU A 52 5.68 -15.31 10.06
N GLY A 53 6.47 -16.32 10.39
CA GLY A 53 6.44 -16.99 11.69
C GLY A 53 6.83 -16.05 12.83
N GLU A 54 7.85 -15.25 12.63
CA GLU A 54 8.30 -14.24 13.59
C GLU A 54 7.24 -13.13 13.76
N ILE A 55 6.69 -12.62 12.64
CA ILE A 55 5.63 -11.60 12.65
C ILE A 55 4.37 -12.12 13.34
N LYS A 56 3.97 -13.39 13.08
CA LYS A 56 2.81 -14.00 13.76
C LYS A 56 3.01 -14.13 15.26
N ALA A 57 4.21 -14.45 15.70
CA ALA A 57 4.53 -14.50 17.14
C ALA A 57 4.43 -13.12 17.80
N GLU A 58 4.79 -12.07 17.08
CA GLU A 58 4.62 -10.67 17.50
C GLU A 58 3.14 -10.25 17.52
N MET A 59 2.38 -10.59 16.47
CA MET A 59 0.94 -10.28 16.36
C MET A 59 0.04 -11.12 17.29
N SER A 60 0.51 -12.24 17.82
CA SER A 60 -0.24 -13.02 18.83
C SER A 60 -0.14 -12.45 20.25
N ARG A 61 0.58 -11.35 20.43
CA ARG A 61 0.47 -10.55 21.66
C ARG A 61 -0.93 -9.93 21.70
N GLU A 62 -1.58 -10.01 22.87
CA GLU A 62 -2.92 -9.45 23.09
C GLU A 62 -3.01 -8.02 22.54
N PHE A 63 -3.92 -7.80 21.63
CA PHE A 63 -4.25 -6.48 21.15
C PHE A 63 -4.78 -5.64 22.32
N THR A 64 -4.08 -4.59 22.67
CA THR A 64 -4.48 -3.67 23.75
C THR A 64 -5.44 -2.59 23.26
N MET A 65 -5.68 -2.50 21.94
CA MET A 65 -6.50 -1.50 21.27
C MET A 65 -7.47 -2.19 20.28
N ASP A 66 -8.44 -1.42 19.78
CA ASP A 66 -9.31 -1.85 18.68
C ASP A 66 -8.43 -2.25 17.47
N PRO A 67 -8.58 -3.46 16.91
CA PRO A 67 -7.77 -3.94 15.79
C PRO A 67 -7.80 -3.01 14.57
N ALA A 68 -8.92 -2.32 14.32
CA ALA A 68 -9.03 -1.36 13.22
C ALA A 68 -8.18 -0.10 13.48
N LEU A 69 -8.13 0.37 14.72
CA LEU A 69 -7.31 1.52 15.11
C LEU A 69 -5.83 1.17 15.06
N GLU A 70 -5.46 -0.03 15.50
CA GLU A 70 -4.07 -0.49 15.44
C GLU A 70 -3.58 -0.64 14.01
N LEU A 71 -4.40 -1.22 13.12
CA LEU A 71 -4.11 -1.30 11.70
C LEU A 71 -3.95 0.10 11.07
N PHE A 72 -4.82 1.04 11.41
CA PHE A 72 -4.74 2.42 10.95
C PHE A 72 -3.43 3.08 11.42
N ILE A 73 -3.10 2.99 12.70
CA ILE A 73 -1.85 3.55 13.26
C ILE A 73 -0.62 2.94 12.60
N ASN A 74 -0.62 1.62 12.36
CA ASN A 74 0.48 0.95 11.68
C ASN A 74 0.66 1.44 10.24
N ASN A 75 -0.42 1.59 9.50
CA ASN A 75 -0.38 2.08 8.11
C ASN A 75 0.10 3.53 8.04
N GLU A 76 -0.43 4.40 8.91
CA GLU A 76 0.00 5.81 8.99
C GLU A 76 1.48 5.92 9.42
N THR A 77 1.91 5.13 10.38
CA THR A 77 3.30 5.11 10.84
C THR A 77 4.25 4.62 9.73
N ALA A 78 3.86 3.59 9.00
CA ALA A 78 4.62 3.08 7.87
C ALA A 78 4.72 4.13 6.75
N GLY A 79 3.63 4.81 6.43
CA GLY A 79 3.60 5.91 5.45
C GLY A 79 4.51 7.06 5.84
N LEU A 80 4.40 7.55 7.07
CA LEU A 80 5.26 8.61 7.61
C LEU A 80 6.74 8.20 7.61
N THR A 81 7.05 6.97 8.03
CA THR A 81 8.42 6.46 8.04
C THR A 81 8.99 6.40 6.63
N THR A 82 8.19 5.93 5.67
CA THR A 82 8.57 5.91 4.25
C THR A 82 8.83 7.31 3.73
N TYR A 83 7.95 8.26 4.02
CA TYR A 83 8.11 9.67 3.61
C TYR A 83 9.40 10.27 4.16
N PHE A 84 9.64 10.18 5.49
CA PHE A 84 10.84 10.73 6.11
C PHE A 84 12.13 10.03 5.62
N SER A 85 12.10 8.72 5.43
CA SER A 85 13.25 7.98 4.88
C SER A 85 13.53 8.34 3.43
N SER A 86 12.48 8.63 2.65
CA SER A 86 12.59 8.99 1.24
C SER A 86 13.20 10.36 1.00
N VAL A 87 13.03 11.31 1.92
CA VAL A 87 13.66 12.63 1.88
C VAL A 87 15.19 12.51 1.75
N PHE A 88 15.78 11.45 2.28
CA PHE A 88 17.23 11.23 2.17
C PHE A 88 17.68 10.52 0.88
N PHE A 89 16.86 9.63 0.31
CA PHE A 89 17.32 8.77 -0.78
C PHE A 89 16.31 8.53 -1.93
N GLY A 90 15.06 8.90 -1.80
CA GLY A 90 14.01 8.60 -2.80
C GLY A 90 13.74 7.10 -3.04
N ILE A 91 14.73 6.24 -2.77
CA ILE A 91 14.69 4.79 -3.03
C ILE A 91 13.58 4.12 -2.21
N MET A 92 13.39 4.55 -0.96
CA MET A 92 12.38 3.96 -0.06
C MET A 92 10.96 4.14 -0.58
N SER A 93 10.68 5.21 -1.33
CA SER A 93 9.39 5.40 -1.99
C SER A 93 9.09 4.30 -3.01
N PHE A 94 10.08 3.93 -3.83
CA PHE A 94 9.93 2.83 -4.78
C PHE A 94 9.75 1.48 -4.07
N VAL A 95 10.56 1.22 -3.04
CA VAL A 95 10.46 0.00 -2.23
C VAL A 95 9.09 -0.12 -1.59
N SER A 96 8.59 0.95 -0.97
CA SER A 96 7.27 0.97 -0.32
C SER A 96 6.15 0.62 -1.30
N VAL A 97 6.13 1.24 -2.48
CA VAL A 97 5.12 0.98 -3.52
C VAL A 97 5.16 -0.48 -3.97
N ILE A 98 6.35 -1.02 -4.22
CA ILE A 98 6.53 -2.40 -4.66
C ILE A 98 6.09 -3.39 -3.57
N VAL A 99 6.53 -3.19 -2.32
CA VAL A 99 6.19 -4.07 -1.20
C VAL A 99 4.69 -4.08 -0.91
N ASN A 100 4.03 -2.91 -0.93
CA ASN A 100 2.58 -2.83 -0.74
C ASN A 100 1.81 -3.50 -1.89
N GLY A 101 2.25 -3.32 -3.13
CA GLY A 101 1.69 -4.04 -4.27
C GLY A 101 1.85 -5.55 -4.13
N MET A 102 3.06 -6.01 -3.76
CA MET A 102 3.32 -7.43 -3.52
C MET A 102 2.44 -8.00 -2.40
N ALA A 103 2.26 -7.29 -1.30
CA ALA A 103 1.43 -7.73 -0.18
C ALA A 103 -0.01 -8.02 -0.63
N ILE A 104 -0.63 -7.09 -1.36
CA ILE A 104 -1.97 -7.30 -1.92
C ILE A 104 -2.01 -8.46 -2.92
N GLY A 105 -1.00 -8.59 -3.78
CA GLY A 105 -0.89 -9.68 -4.73
C GLY A 105 -0.81 -11.04 -4.07
N ILE A 106 0.05 -11.20 -3.08
CA ILE A 106 0.21 -12.45 -2.32
C ILE A 106 -1.09 -12.83 -1.61
N VAL A 107 -1.69 -11.89 -0.88
CA VAL A 107 -2.94 -12.13 -0.16
C VAL A 107 -4.06 -12.49 -1.11
N GLY A 108 -4.23 -11.73 -2.20
CA GLY A 108 -5.25 -12.01 -3.21
C GLY A 108 -5.08 -13.36 -3.88
N GLY A 109 -3.87 -13.70 -4.31
CA GLY A 109 -3.55 -14.98 -4.91
C GLY A 109 -3.85 -16.14 -3.95
N LYS A 110 -3.45 -16.02 -2.68
CA LYS A 110 -3.71 -17.02 -1.65
C LYS A 110 -5.20 -17.18 -1.37
N VAL A 111 -5.91 -16.10 -1.17
CA VAL A 111 -7.35 -16.09 -0.83
C VAL A 111 -8.18 -16.72 -1.97
N VAL A 112 -7.93 -16.31 -3.21
CA VAL A 112 -8.65 -16.85 -4.38
C VAL A 112 -8.32 -18.32 -4.64
N SER A 113 -7.10 -18.77 -4.31
CA SER A 113 -6.74 -20.18 -4.46
C SER A 113 -7.47 -21.12 -3.50
N MET A 114 -8.02 -20.62 -2.39
CA MET A 114 -8.76 -21.43 -1.40
C MET A 114 -10.21 -21.71 -1.84
N ASP A 115 -10.92 -20.71 -2.31
CA ASP A 115 -12.28 -20.80 -2.87
C ASP A 115 -12.46 -19.66 -3.88
N PRO A 116 -12.35 -19.96 -5.19
CA PRO A 116 -12.33 -18.94 -6.23
C PRO A 116 -13.53 -18.01 -6.24
N PHE A 117 -14.72 -18.50 -5.94
CA PHE A 117 -15.93 -17.69 -6.00
C PHE A 117 -16.18 -16.90 -4.71
N ARG A 118 -16.30 -17.60 -3.59
CA ARG A 118 -16.68 -16.99 -2.30
C ARG A 118 -15.59 -16.05 -1.79
N MET A 119 -14.34 -16.52 -1.87
CA MET A 119 -13.20 -15.76 -1.37
C MET A 119 -12.84 -14.57 -2.27
N SER A 120 -13.08 -14.65 -3.59
CA SER A 120 -12.92 -13.48 -4.48
C SER A 120 -13.88 -12.36 -4.11
N LEU A 121 -15.15 -12.67 -3.83
CA LEU A 121 -16.12 -11.65 -3.39
C LEU A 121 -15.71 -11.02 -2.05
N MET A 122 -15.26 -11.84 -1.11
CA MET A 122 -14.80 -11.36 0.19
C MET A 122 -13.54 -10.51 0.07
N PHE A 123 -12.59 -10.91 -0.77
CA PHE A 123 -11.38 -10.16 -1.05
C PHE A 123 -11.70 -8.78 -1.67
N ILE A 124 -12.60 -8.74 -2.65
CA ILE A 124 -13.04 -7.48 -3.26
C ILE A 124 -13.72 -6.59 -2.21
N ALA A 125 -14.62 -7.14 -1.39
CA ALA A 125 -15.31 -6.38 -0.35
C ALA A 125 -14.37 -5.80 0.71
N LEU A 126 -13.27 -6.46 1.00
CA LEU A 126 -12.24 -5.98 1.94
C LEU A 126 -11.29 -4.98 1.29
N ILE A 127 -10.84 -5.23 0.05
CA ILE A 127 -9.82 -4.40 -0.61
C ILE A 127 -10.38 -3.15 -1.22
N VAL A 128 -11.62 -3.15 -1.73
CA VAL A 128 -12.18 -1.97 -2.39
C VAL A 128 -12.25 -0.75 -1.45
N PRO A 129 -12.73 -0.82 -0.21
CA PRO A 129 -12.73 0.32 0.69
C PRO A 129 -11.31 0.85 0.99
N HIS A 130 -10.37 -0.04 1.28
CA HIS A 130 -8.97 0.32 1.51
C HIS A 130 -8.31 0.86 0.24
N GLY A 131 -8.50 0.19 -0.89
CA GLY A 131 -7.90 0.56 -2.16
C GLY A 131 -8.29 1.94 -2.67
N ILE A 132 -9.51 2.39 -2.38
CA ILE A 132 -9.98 3.72 -2.82
C ILE A 132 -9.23 4.86 -2.12
N PHE A 133 -8.82 4.68 -0.87
CA PHE A 133 -8.16 5.71 -0.08
C PHE A 133 -6.67 5.45 0.11
N GLU A 134 -6.28 4.25 0.47
CA GLU A 134 -4.89 3.91 0.82
C GLU A 134 -3.97 3.85 -0.40
N ILE A 135 -4.41 3.29 -1.53
CA ILE A 135 -3.55 3.23 -2.72
C ILE A 135 -3.22 4.62 -3.27
N PRO A 136 -4.19 5.55 -3.45
CA PRO A 136 -3.87 6.92 -3.82
C PRO A 136 -2.97 7.63 -2.80
N ALA A 137 -3.23 7.47 -1.50
CA ALA A 137 -2.41 8.07 -0.45
C ALA A 137 -0.96 7.58 -0.54
N LEU A 138 -0.73 6.27 -0.60
CA LEU A 138 0.58 5.67 -0.76
C LEU A 138 1.32 6.18 -2.01
N ILE A 139 0.62 6.31 -3.14
CA ILE A 139 1.21 6.81 -4.39
C ILE A 139 1.61 8.28 -4.23
N PHE A 140 0.76 9.12 -3.63
CA PHE A 140 1.09 10.53 -3.43
C PHE A 140 2.22 10.73 -2.41
N GLU A 141 2.24 9.98 -1.32
CA GLU A 141 3.34 9.97 -0.34
C GLU A 141 4.66 9.56 -0.99
N SER A 142 4.63 8.50 -1.81
CA SER A 142 5.81 8.01 -2.52
C SER A 142 6.31 9.01 -3.56
N VAL A 143 5.42 9.70 -4.26
CA VAL A 143 5.80 10.78 -5.18
C VAL A 143 6.42 11.96 -4.42
N ALA A 144 5.82 12.36 -3.30
CA ALA A 144 6.35 13.44 -2.47
C ALA A 144 7.73 13.10 -1.87
N GLY A 145 7.99 11.83 -1.56
CA GLY A 145 9.29 11.38 -1.06
C GLY A 145 10.41 11.32 -2.13
N VAL A 146 10.06 11.38 -3.41
CA VAL A 146 11.03 11.44 -4.53
C VAL A 146 11.33 12.88 -4.95
N LEU A 147 10.39 13.81 -4.74
CA LEU A 147 10.53 15.23 -5.10
C LEU A 147 11.33 16.01 -4.08
#